data_a5bbee324d64792a621d3c8580c73385
#
_entry.id   a5bbee324d64792a621d3c8580c73385
#
_cell.length_a   1.000
_cell.length_b   1.000
_cell.length_c   1.000
_cell.angle_alpha   90.00
_cell.angle_beta   90.00
_cell.angle_gamma   90.00
#
_symmetry.space_group_name_H-M   'P 1'
#
loop_
_entity.id
_entity.type
_entity.pdbx_description
1 polymer ?
#
loop_
_entity_poly.entity_id
_entity_poly.type
_entity_poly.pdbx_seq_one_letter_code
_entity_poly.pdbx_strand_id
1 'polypeptide(L)'
;MLYLDELAAESLADDAVRRQFVDEMLAASKQGERRVTRALAEYLLGMEPRQMVRKIMAGVRKDEINLPAEHSEQLHDMVEQDHYPFYLDPMPNLYFTRDPAAAIGRGLTINRMHWPARRRESLFMRYIIDHHPRFAGKNIPVWYNRDEKFSMEGGDELILN
;
A
#
# COMPACT_ATOMS: atom_id res chain seq x y z
N MET A 1 -6.04 19.55 -11.18
CA MET A 1 -5.30 19.04 -10.03
C MET A 1 -5.50 17.53 -10.01
N LEU A 2 -4.49 16.74 -9.69
CA LEU A 2 -4.59 15.27 -9.62
C LEU A 2 -4.43 14.86 -8.15
N TYR A 3 -5.33 14.02 -7.68
CA TYR A 3 -5.28 13.50 -6.33
C TYR A 3 -4.84 12.03 -6.34
N LEU A 4 -4.01 11.63 -5.39
CA LEU A 4 -3.45 10.29 -5.32
C LEU A 4 -4.55 9.22 -5.18
N ASP A 5 -5.56 9.48 -4.37
CA ASP A 5 -6.67 8.56 -4.16
C ASP A 5 -7.53 8.35 -5.43
N GLU A 6 -7.67 9.39 -6.26
CA GLU A 6 -8.37 9.31 -7.54
C GLU A 6 -7.56 8.51 -8.57
N LEU A 7 -6.27 8.86 -8.74
CA LEU A 7 -5.38 8.15 -9.65
C LEU A 7 -5.28 6.66 -9.29
N ALA A 8 -5.11 6.37 -8.00
CA ALA A 8 -5.05 4.98 -7.53
C ALA A 8 -6.37 4.24 -7.80
N ALA A 9 -7.51 4.86 -7.51
CA ALA A 9 -8.83 4.25 -7.76
C ALA A 9 -9.06 3.96 -9.25
N GLU A 10 -8.72 4.91 -10.13
CA GLU A 10 -8.82 4.73 -11.58
C GLU A 10 -7.90 3.62 -12.10
N SER A 11 -6.72 3.44 -11.49
CA SER A 11 -5.78 2.36 -11.81
C SER A 11 -6.30 0.98 -11.40
N LEU A 12 -7.20 0.93 -10.43
CA LEU A 12 -7.76 -0.28 -9.83
C LEU A 12 -9.19 -0.56 -10.30
N ALA A 13 -9.59 0.00 -11.45
CA ALA A 13 -10.91 -0.22 -12.02
C ALA A 13 -11.12 -1.68 -12.49
N ASP A 14 -10.06 -2.34 -12.98
CA ASP A 14 -10.08 -3.75 -13.32
C ASP A 14 -10.04 -4.63 -12.07
N ASP A 15 -10.92 -5.62 -12.00
CA ASP A 15 -11.08 -6.48 -10.82
C ASP A 15 -9.86 -7.37 -10.56
N ALA A 16 -9.15 -7.82 -11.60
CA ALA A 16 -7.96 -8.65 -11.44
C ALA A 16 -6.79 -7.81 -10.91
N VAL A 17 -6.60 -6.63 -11.46
CA VAL A 17 -5.59 -5.66 -11.00
C VAL A 17 -5.86 -5.23 -9.57
N ARG A 18 -7.13 -4.95 -9.25
CA ARG A 18 -7.55 -4.57 -7.89
C ARG A 18 -7.27 -5.67 -6.87
N ARG A 19 -7.57 -6.92 -7.22
CA ARG A 19 -7.29 -8.08 -6.36
C ARG A 19 -5.79 -8.24 -6.14
N GLN A 20 -4.99 -8.19 -7.19
CA GLN A 20 -3.53 -8.26 -7.10
C GLN A 20 -2.97 -7.15 -6.20
N PHE A 21 -3.47 -5.92 -6.35
CA PHE A 21 -3.07 -4.79 -5.50
C PHE A 21 -3.36 -5.03 -4.03
N VAL A 22 -4.55 -5.53 -3.69
CA VAL A 22 -4.93 -5.84 -2.31
C VAL A 22 -4.03 -6.95 -1.75
N ASP A 23 -3.79 -8.01 -2.52
CA ASP A 23 -2.92 -9.11 -2.09
C ASP A 23 -1.49 -8.65 -1.79
N GLU A 24 -0.90 -7.83 -2.67
CA GLU A 24 0.43 -7.27 -2.45
C GLU A 24 0.47 -6.26 -1.29
N MET A 25 -0.57 -5.45 -1.13
CA MET A 25 -0.71 -4.50 -0.03
C MET A 25 -0.75 -5.21 1.32
N LEU A 26 -1.51 -6.31 1.41
CA LEU A 26 -1.59 -7.13 2.61
C LEU A 26 -0.30 -7.94 2.86
N ALA A 27 0.33 -8.46 1.81
CA ALA A 27 1.62 -9.14 1.93
C ALA A 27 2.74 -8.21 2.43
N ALA A 28 2.70 -6.93 2.04
CA ALA A 28 3.64 -5.92 2.52
C ALA A 28 3.32 -5.40 3.92
N SER A 29 2.15 -5.72 4.47
CA SER A 29 1.78 -5.46 5.86
C SER A 29 2.29 -6.58 6.78
N LYS A 30 2.47 -6.29 8.07
CA LYS A 30 2.98 -7.28 9.05
C LYS A 30 1.91 -8.29 9.49
N GLN A 31 0.90 -8.59 8.69
CA GLN A 31 -0.16 -9.52 9.07
C GLN A 31 0.37 -10.95 9.08
N GLY A 32 0.39 -11.60 10.26
CA GLY A 32 0.88 -12.96 10.44
C GLY A 32 -0.15 -14.07 10.17
N GLU A 33 -1.44 -13.81 10.37
CA GLU A 33 -2.48 -14.83 10.33
C GLU A 33 -3.21 -14.84 8.98
N ARG A 34 -3.20 -15.99 8.29
CA ARG A 34 -3.90 -16.19 7.01
C ARG A 34 -5.39 -15.84 7.06
N ARG A 35 -6.03 -16.09 8.20
CA ARG A 35 -7.45 -15.81 8.40
C ARG A 35 -7.75 -14.32 8.42
N VAL A 36 -6.94 -13.55 9.16
CA VAL A 36 -7.05 -12.08 9.21
C VAL A 36 -6.79 -11.50 7.83
N THR A 37 -5.73 -11.95 7.14
CA THR A 37 -5.40 -11.52 5.78
C THR A 37 -6.55 -11.75 4.81
N ARG A 38 -7.19 -12.93 4.87
CA ARG A 38 -8.34 -13.26 4.02
C ARG A 38 -9.56 -12.37 4.30
N ALA A 39 -9.90 -12.18 5.57
CA ALA A 39 -11.03 -11.33 5.94
C ALA A 39 -10.80 -9.85 5.57
N LEU A 40 -9.55 -9.36 5.72
CA LEU A 40 -9.15 -8.04 5.24
C LEU A 40 -9.30 -7.91 3.73
N ALA A 41 -8.87 -8.91 2.96
CA ALA A 41 -9.01 -8.92 1.52
C ALA A 41 -10.48 -8.89 1.10
N GLU A 42 -11.31 -9.75 1.67
CA GLU A 42 -12.77 -9.80 1.42
C GLU A 42 -13.45 -8.46 1.77
N TYR A 43 -13.10 -7.87 2.91
CA TYR A 43 -13.62 -6.58 3.37
C TYR A 43 -13.26 -5.45 2.40
N LEU A 44 -11.99 -5.35 2.01
CA LEU A 44 -11.49 -4.31 1.12
C LEU A 44 -12.05 -4.46 -0.30
N LEU A 45 -12.07 -5.68 -0.84
CA LEU A 45 -12.57 -5.96 -2.19
C LEU A 45 -14.10 -5.79 -2.31
N GLY A 46 -14.82 -5.79 -1.21
CA GLY A 46 -16.26 -5.47 -1.16
C GLY A 46 -16.58 -3.99 -1.32
N MET A 47 -15.56 -3.12 -1.31
CA MET A 47 -15.74 -1.66 -1.43
C MET A 47 -15.59 -1.18 -2.88
N GLU A 48 -16.19 -0.02 -3.20
CA GLU A 48 -15.85 0.72 -4.39
C GLU A 48 -14.36 1.11 -4.41
N PRO A 49 -13.67 1.15 -5.57
CA PRO A 49 -12.22 1.34 -5.65
C PRO A 49 -11.70 2.56 -4.87
N ARG A 50 -12.37 3.70 -4.98
CA ARG A 50 -11.94 4.91 -4.26
C ARG A 50 -12.12 4.80 -2.75
N GLN A 51 -13.21 4.18 -2.32
CA GLN A 51 -13.46 3.92 -0.90
C GLN A 51 -12.41 2.96 -0.34
N MET A 52 -12.09 1.88 -1.07
CA MET A 52 -11.06 0.91 -0.73
C MET A 52 -9.68 1.59 -0.58
N VAL A 53 -9.27 2.39 -1.55
CA VAL A 53 -8.00 3.14 -1.50
C VAL A 53 -7.92 4.02 -0.26
N ARG A 54 -8.94 4.81 0.01
CA ARG A 54 -9.00 5.65 1.21
C ARG A 54 -8.97 4.84 2.50
N LYS A 55 -9.66 3.69 2.52
CA LYS A 55 -9.66 2.79 3.66
C LYS A 55 -8.27 2.20 3.91
N ILE A 56 -7.56 1.79 2.88
CA ILE A 56 -6.18 1.30 2.98
C ILE A 56 -5.25 2.39 3.52
N MET A 57 -5.39 3.63 3.06
CA MET A 57 -4.60 4.77 3.56
C MET A 57 -4.89 5.10 5.04
N ALA A 58 -6.16 5.04 5.43
CA ALA A 58 -6.61 5.33 6.79
C ALA A 58 -6.34 4.19 7.78
N GLY A 59 -6.09 2.99 7.25
CA GLY A 59 -6.00 1.76 8.03
C GLY A 59 -7.36 1.13 8.28
N VAL A 60 -7.35 -0.14 8.70
CA VAL A 60 -8.54 -0.91 9.05
C VAL A 60 -8.46 -1.27 10.54
N ARG A 61 -9.43 -0.81 11.30
CA ARG A 61 -9.50 -1.07 12.74
C ARG A 61 -10.05 -2.46 13.02
N LYS A 62 -9.72 -2.99 14.19
CA LYS A 62 -10.23 -4.30 14.66
C LYS A 62 -11.75 -4.31 14.84
N ASP A 63 -12.33 -3.19 15.24
CA ASP A 63 -13.78 -3.04 15.43
C ASP A 63 -14.58 -2.92 14.11
N GLU A 64 -13.91 -2.76 12.97
CA GLU A 64 -14.56 -2.70 11.65
C GLU A 64 -14.79 -4.09 11.03
N ILE A 65 -14.06 -5.10 11.47
CA ILE A 65 -14.17 -6.47 10.95
C ILE A 65 -14.46 -7.42 12.13
N ASN A 66 -15.62 -8.05 12.09
CA ASN A 66 -16.01 -9.00 13.12
C ASN A 66 -15.36 -10.37 12.84
N LEU A 67 -14.16 -10.60 13.38
CA LEU A 67 -13.50 -11.89 13.37
C LEU A 67 -13.90 -12.64 14.66
N PRO A 68 -14.48 -13.86 14.57
CA PRO A 68 -14.75 -14.65 15.76
C PRO A 68 -13.44 -14.88 16.54
N ALA A 69 -13.45 -14.58 17.83
CA ALA A 69 -12.32 -14.86 18.71
C ALA A 69 -12.06 -16.36 18.72
N GLU A 70 -10.93 -16.82 18.20
CA GLU A 70 -10.42 -18.16 18.50
C GLU A 70 -9.59 -18.06 19.76
N HIS A 71 -9.73 -19.05 20.63
CA HIS A 71 -8.93 -19.19 21.84
C HIS A 71 -7.46 -19.29 21.42
N SER A 72 -6.70 -18.23 21.59
CA SER A 72 -5.25 -18.32 21.49
C SER A 72 -4.77 -18.98 22.78
N GLU A 73 -4.09 -20.12 22.66
CA GLU A 73 -3.59 -20.88 23.82
C GLU A 73 -2.45 -20.19 24.57
N GLN A 74 -2.00 -19.02 24.11
CA GLN A 74 -0.91 -18.25 24.74
C GLN A 74 -1.45 -16.95 25.32
N LEU A 75 -1.69 -16.94 26.62
CA LEU A 75 -2.19 -15.78 27.38
C LEU A 75 -1.36 -14.50 27.19
N HIS A 76 -0.07 -14.61 26.89
CA HIS A 76 0.85 -13.46 26.72
C HIS A 76 0.57 -12.70 25.42
N ASP A 77 0.29 -13.43 24.33
CA ASP A 77 -0.01 -12.81 23.02
C ASP A 77 -1.40 -12.14 23.03
N MET A 78 -2.32 -12.60 23.89
CA MET A 78 -3.65 -12.00 24.04
C MET A 78 -3.58 -10.60 24.66
N VAL A 79 -2.65 -10.34 25.59
CA VAL A 79 -2.60 -9.07 26.31
C VAL A 79 -1.98 -7.95 25.47
N GLU A 80 -0.96 -8.24 24.66
CA GLU A 80 -0.35 -7.23 23.78
C GLU A 80 -1.17 -6.98 22.50
N GLN A 81 -1.78 -8.01 21.92
CA GLN A 81 -2.61 -7.87 20.71
C GLN A 81 -3.96 -7.19 20.98
N ASP A 82 -4.48 -7.28 22.20
CA ASP A 82 -5.81 -6.71 22.54
C ASP A 82 -5.81 -5.18 22.59
N HIS A 83 -4.66 -4.55 22.82
CA HIS A 83 -4.55 -3.09 22.90
C HIS A 83 -4.24 -2.41 21.55
N TYR A 84 -3.72 -3.13 20.56
CA TYR A 84 -3.43 -2.52 19.26
C TYR A 84 -4.69 -2.44 18.40
N PRO A 85 -5.11 -1.22 17.97
CA PRO A 85 -6.45 -1.02 17.43
C PRO A 85 -6.62 -1.39 15.95
N PHE A 86 -5.55 -1.73 15.22
CA PHE A 86 -5.61 -1.95 13.78
C PHE A 86 -5.32 -3.39 13.38
N TYR A 87 -6.06 -3.90 12.38
CA TYR A 87 -5.66 -5.04 11.57
C TYR A 87 -4.75 -4.62 10.42
N LEU A 88 -5.00 -3.47 9.80
CA LEU A 88 -4.15 -2.89 8.78
C LEU A 88 -3.74 -1.49 9.23
N ASP A 89 -2.45 -1.27 9.40
CA ASP A 89 -1.91 0.01 9.87
C ASP A 89 -2.25 1.16 8.92
N PRO A 90 -2.54 2.36 9.42
CA PRO A 90 -2.65 3.56 8.61
C PRO A 90 -1.31 3.94 7.98
N MET A 91 -1.35 4.79 6.96
CA MET A 91 -0.16 5.31 6.26
C MET A 91 -0.03 6.83 6.46
N PRO A 92 0.29 7.32 7.66
CA PRO A 92 0.33 8.76 7.93
C PRO A 92 1.42 9.48 7.13
N ASN A 93 2.49 8.76 6.75
CA ASN A 93 3.62 9.34 6.02
C ASN A 93 3.39 9.44 4.51
N LEU A 94 2.29 8.93 3.98
CA LEU A 94 1.90 9.08 2.56
C LEU A 94 1.71 10.57 2.16
N TYR A 95 1.61 11.44 3.11
CA TYR A 95 1.69 12.89 2.96
C TYR A 95 3.01 13.35 2.30
N PHE A 96 4.14 12.66 2.53
CA PHE A 96 5.42 12.94 1.90
C PHE A 96 5.51 12.22 0.54
N THR A 97 4.93 12.83 -0.48
CA THR A 97 4.73 12.21 -1.80
C THR A 97 6.03 11.94 -2.57
N ARG A 98 7.12 12.63 -2.24
CA ARG A 98 8.42 12.43 -2.90
C ARG A 98 9.15 11.18 -2.43
N ASP A 99 8.97 10.78 -1.16
CA ASP A 99 9.67 9.64 -0.59
C ASP A 99 9.35 8.31 -1.32
N PRO A 100 8.07 7.96 -1.59
CA PRO A 100 7.75 6.73 -2.29
C PRO A 100 8.03 6.77 -3.79
N ALA A 101 8.09 7.95 -4.42
CA ALA A 101 8.43 8.10 -5.82
C ALA A 101 8.80 9.55 -6.16
N ALA A 102 9.77 9.73 -7.05
CA ALA A 102 10.19 11.04 -7.54
C ALA A 102 10.27 11.07 -9.07
N ALA A 103 9.80 12.16 -9.67
CA ALA A 103 9.95 12.41 -11.11
C ALA A 103 11.34 12.99 -11.40
N ILE A 104 12.11 12.34 -12.27
CA ILE A 104 13.46 12.74 -12.65
C ILE A 104 13.57 12.75 -14.17
N GLY A 105 13.73 13.93 -14.76
CA GLY A 105 13.79 14.08 -16.20
C GLY A 105 12.53 13.55 -16.89
N ARG A 106 12.69 12.51 -17.71
CA ARG A 106 11.58 11.88 -18.46
C ARG A 106 10.98 10.65 -17.78
N GLY A 107 11.49 10.27 -16.64
CA GLY A 107 11.08 9.07 -15.92
C GLY A 107 10.85 9.35 -14.45
N LEU A 108 10.79 8.28 -13.69
CA LEU A 108 10.58 8.36 -12.24
C LEU A 108 11.34 7.24 -11.53
N THR A 109 11.49 7.42 -10.22
CA THR A 109 11.87 6.35 -9.31
C THR A 109 10.61 5.86 -8.61
N ILE A 110 10.53 4.55 -8.35
CA ILE A 110 9.53 3.95 -7.46
C ILE A 110 10.32 3.33 -6.31
N ASN A 111 10.30 4.00 -5.18
CA ASN A 111 11.34 3.81 -4.18
C ASN A 111 11.07 2.59 -3.28
N ARG A 112 12.17 1.93 -2.87
CA ARG A 112 12.16 0.95 -1.81
C ARG A 112 12.33 1.64 -0.48
N MET A 113 11.25 1.86 0.24
CA MET A 113 11.28 2.49 1.54
C MET A 113 12.13 1.68 2.53
N HIS A 114 12.96 2.38 3.31
CA HIS A 114 13.81 1.79 4.34
C HIS A 114 12.97 1.07 5.41
N TRP A 115 11.98 1.77 5.94
CA TRP A 115 11.11 1.22 6.98
C TRP A 115 10.04 0.28 6.40
N PRO A 116 9.95 -0.97 6.90
CA PRO A 116 8.95 -1.93 6.40
C PRO A 116 7.52 -1.39 6.41
N ALA A 117 7.15 -0.62 7.42
CA ALA A 117 5.82 -0.02 7.54
C ALA A 117 5.46 0.92 6.37
N ARG A 118 6.48 1.59 5.77
CA ARG A 118 6.32 2.50 4.65
C ARG A 118 6.40 1.84 3.27
N ARG A 119 6.82 0.58 3.18
CA ARG A 119 6.98 -0.13 1.89
C ARG A 119 5.68 -0.23 1.09
N ARG A 120 4.54 -0.13 1.75
CA ARG A 120 3.23 -0.10 1.11
C ARG A 120 2.96 1.19 0.33
N GLU A 121 3.60 2.30 0.69
CA GLU A 121 3.37 3.61 0.08
C GLU A 121 3.74 3.61 -1.41
N SER A 122 4.87 3.03 -1.78
CA SER A 122 5.33 2.98 -3.18
C SER A 122 4.55 2.01 -4.07
N LEU A 123 3.71 1.13 -3.50
CA LEU A 123 2.77 0.30 -4.28
C LEU A 123 1.77 1.15 -5.05
N PHE A 124 1.25 2.22 -4.45
CA PHE A 124 0.34 3.12 -5.15
C PHE A 124 0.96 3.68 -6.43
N MET A 125 2.21 4.15 -6.34
CA MET A 125 2.90 4.72 -7.50
C MET A 125 3.15 3.68 -8.59
N ARG A 126 3.55 2.44 -8.22
CA ARG A 126 3.71 1.35 -9.18
C ARG A 126 2.41 1.07 -9.93
N TYR A 127 1.32 0.86 -9.20
CA TYR A 127 0.02 0.55 -9.83
C TYR A 127 -0.53 1.70 -10.67
N ILE A 128 -0.29 2.95 -10.28
CA ILE A 128 -0.66 4.11 -11.10
C ILE A 128 0.13 4.13 -12.41
N ILE A 129 1.42 3.92 -12.39
CA ILE A 129 2.24 3.93 -13.61
C ILE A 129 1.90 2.76 -14.52
N ASP A 130 1.68 1.57 -13.95
CA ASP A 130 1.45 0.35 -14.72
C ASP A 130 0.03 0.25 -15.30
N HIS A 131 -0.98 0.74 -14.58
CA HIS A 131 -2.39 0.47 -14.91
C HIS A 131 -3.26 1.70 -15.15
N HIS A 132 -2.84 2.91 -14.74
CA HIS A 132 -3.68 4.09 -14.96
C HIS A 132 -3.74 4.47 -16.45
N PRO A 133 -4.93 4.76 -17.04
CA PRO A 133 -5.07 5.04 -18.48
C PRO A 133 -4.21 6.19 -19.00
N ARG A 134 -3.83 7.12 -18.14
CA ARG A 134 -2.94 8.25 -18.52
C ARG A 134 -1.48 7.87 -18.63
N PHE A 135 -1.02 6.78 -18.01
CA PHE A 135 0.38 6.41 -17.89
C PHE A 135 0.70 5.05 -18.50
N ALA A 136 -0.20 4.09 -18.36
CA ALA A 136 -0.04 2.75 -18.92
C ALA A 136 0.28 2.79 -20.41
N GLY A 137 1.28 2.02 -20.82
CA GLY A 137 1.71 1.92 -22.23
C GLY A 137 2.51 3.12 -22.77
N LYS A 138 2.81 4.13 -21.95
CA LYS A 138 3.61 5.32 -22.40
C LYS A 138 5.11 5.14 -22.29
N ASN A 139 5.60 3.95 -21.96
CA ASN A 139 7.04 3.65 -21.85
C ASN A 139 7.79 4.68 -20.97
N ILE A 140 7.20 5.04 -19.84
CA ILE A 140 7.82 5.94 -18.87
C ILE A 140 9.01 5.21 -18.24
N PRO A 141 10.24 5.72 -18.35
CA PRO A 141 11.39 5.07 -17.73
C PRO A 141 11.27 5.03 -16.21
N VAL A 142 11.49 3.85 -15.63
CA VAL A 142 11.60 3.67 -14.18
C VAL A 142 13.09 3.49 -13.87
N TRP A 143 13.70 4.53 -13.29
CA TRP A 143 15.13 4.57 -13.01
C TRP A 143 15.55 3.72 -11.82
N TYR A 144 14.64 3.56 -10.87
CA TYR A 144 14.81 2.75 -9.69
C TYR A 144 13.47 2.07 -9.33
N ASN A 145 13.52 0.79 -8.94
CA ASN A 145 12.33 0.02 -8.65
C ASN A 145 12.27 -0.35 -7.16
N ARG A 146 11.08 -0.39 -6.62
CA ARG A 146 10.82 -0.77 -5.22
C ARG A 146 11.29 -2.19 -4.84
N ASP A 147 11.51 -3.04 -5.84
CA ASP A 147 11.96 -4.43 -5.64
C ASP A 147 13.50 -4.56 -5.63
N GLU A 148 14.22 -3.45 -5.76
CA GLU A 148 15.68 -3.39 -5.68
C GLU A 148 16.20 -3.82 -4.29
N LYS A 149 17.47 -4.22 -4.25
CA LYS A 149 18.10 -4.74 -3.03
C LYS A 149 18.23 -3.70 -1.92
N PHE A 150 18.60 -2.49 -2.27
CA PHE A 150 18.88 -1.40 -1.32
C PHE A 150 17.66 -0.51 -1.16
N SER A 151 17.53 0.16 -0.01
CA SER A 151 16.53 1.20 0.18
C SER A 151 16.98 2.50 -0.49
N MET A 152 16.02 3.23 -1.01
CA MET A 152 16.16 4.60 -1.51
C MET A 152 14.84 5.33 -1.25
N GLU A 153 14.92 6.55 -0.80
CA GLU A 153 13.79 7.44 -0.56
C GLU A 153 14.03 8.79 -1.23
N GLY A 154 13.01 9.60 -1.37
CA GLY A 154 13.12 10.89 -2.07
C GLY A 154 14.16 11.85 -1.49
N GLY A 155 14.51 11.68 -0.21
CA GLY A 155 15.59 12.43 0.45
C GLY A 155 16.99 12.04 0.00
N ASP A 156 17.17 10.83 -0.56
CA ASP A 156 18.45 10.34 -1.08
C ASP A 156 18.71 10.81 -2.52
N GLU A 157 17.72 11.43 -3.16
CA GLU A 157 17.75 11.81 -4.57
C GLU A 157 18.15 13.27 -4.73
N LEU A 158 19.38 13.51 -5.24
CA LEU A 158 19.86 14.83 -5.61
C LEU A 158 20.06 14.90 -7.11
N ILE A 159 19.33 15.80 -7.77
CA ILE A 159 19.48 16.06 -9.22
C ILE A 159 20.55 17.13 -9.39
N LEU A 160 21.64 16.77 -10.04
CA LEU A 160 22.72 17.69 -10.42
C LEU A 160 22.56 18.07 -11.91
N ASN A 161 22.55 19.36 -12.20
CA ASN A 161 22.50 19.91 -13.56
C ASN A 161 23.87 19.88 -14.21
#